data_5e4f3c50847c004a7d08e88906d95608
#
_entry.id   5e4f3c50847c004a7d08e88906d95608
#
_cell.length_a   1.000
_cell.length_b   1.000
_cell.length_c   1.000
_cell.angle_alpha   90.00
_cell.angle_beta   90.00
_cell.angle_gamma   90.00
#
_symmetry.space_group_name_H-M   'P 1'
#
loop_
_entity.id
_entity.type
_entity.pdbx_description
1 polymer ?
#
loop_
_entity_poly.entity_id
_entity_poly.type
_entity_poly.pdbx_seq_one_letter_code
_entity_poly.pdbx_strand_id
1 'polypeptide(L)'
;MTQNHPELHDEQAFIDHAYRCLEESREAAWRLRNLHEGTLGGTFQARYERDVVDEAVFNRLKQLELGDSALVFGRIDRGTDGVPSEAFHIGRLAVADEQSNPVVVDWRAPVAEPFYRATGRDPLGLVRRRHFHVHGRQLLGIEDELFGAGHIGIGSEDGLDGTAAPEGIRGYSTLLAALQRGRTGQLGDIVATIQGEQDEIIRSPQAGVLVVQGGPGTGKTVVALHRAAYLLYTYRFPLEDQGVLVIGPNRVFLRYIERVLPSLGEAGVEQVVLADLVPDVEWARYGIDPADSPLTARVKGDVRMGLVIDQAVTDRERPLRDDLVVPFRSGYVRLTAVESQRIVKSRSEEHTFELQSRLHLVCRLLLEKK
;
A
#
# COMPACT_ATOMS: atom_id res chain seq x y z
N MET A 1 6.88 34.04 -0.40
CA MET A 1 7.08 34.77 0.86
C MET A 1 7.45 33.76 1.90
N THR A 2 8.63 33.81 2.46
CA THR A 2 9.10 32.93 3.55
C THR A 2 8.35 33.32 4.82
N GLN A 3 7.51 32.43 5.33
CA GLN A 3 6.89 32.63 6.64
C GLN A 3 7.98 32.66 7.70
N ASN A 4 8.01 33.71 8.50
CA ASN A 4 9.01 33.94 9.54
C ASN A 4 8.56 33.23 10.83
N HIS A 5 8.36 31.87 10.77
CA HIS A 5 8.02 31.11 11.97
C HIS A 5 9.26 31.03 12.90
N PRO A 6 9.13 31.30 14.20
CA PRO A 6 10.27 31.34 15.11
C PRO A 6 11.04 30.02 15.18
N GLU A 7 10.38 28.88 15.07
CA GLU A 7 10.99 27.54 15.11
C GLU A 7 11.41 27.01 13.72
N LEU A 8 11.37 27.82 12.64
CA LEU A 8 11.68 27.37 11.28
C LEU A 8 13.13 26.84 11.18
N HIS A 9 14.05 27.50 11.83
CA HIS A 9 15.48 27.13 11.81
C HIS A 9 15.73 25.80 12.56
N ASP A 10 15.09 25.62 13.70
CA ASP A 10 15.23 24.41 14.51
C ASP A 10 14.64 23.20 13.81
N GLU A 11 13.47 23.35 13.21
CA GLU A 11 12.83 22.28 12.42
C GLU A 11 13.61 21.97 11.13
N GLN A 12 14.23 22.97 10.48
CA GLN A 12 15.12 22.69 9.35
C GLN A 12 16.36 21.89 9.80
N ALA A 13 16.96 22.26 10.94
CA ALA A 13 18.10 21.52 11.49
C ALA A 13 17.73 20.07 11.83
N PHE A 14 16.51 19.84 12.33
CA PHE A 14 15.99 18.51 12.57
C PHE A 14 15.80 17.72 11.26
N ILE A 15 15.21 18.33 10.23
CA ILE A 15 15.04 17.70 8.92
C ILE A 15 16.40 17.28 8.35
N ASP A 16 17.41 18.16 8.43
CA ASP A 16 18.77 17.87 7.96
C ASP A 16 19.40 16.71 8.75
N HIS A 17 19.15 16.63 10.04
CA HIS A 17 19.56 15.49 10.87
C HIS A 17 18.87 14.20 10.44
N ALA A 18 17.55 14.22 10.23
CA ALA A 18 16.80 13.06 9.78
C ALA A 18 17.29 12.51 8.42
N TYR A 19 17.65 13.40 7.50
CA TYR A 19 18.24 12.98 6.23
C TYR A 19 19.64 12.38 6.39
N ARG A 20 20.46 12.88 7.32
CA ARG A 20 21.77 12.25 7.63
C ARG A 20 21.57 10.82 8.15
N CYS A 21 20.67 10.61 9.11
CA CYS A 21 20.36 9.27 9.63
C CYS A 21 19.83 8.33 8.56
N LEU A 22 19.05 8.83 7.59
CA LEU A 22 18.59 8.05 6.45
C LEU A 22 19.75 7.65 5.54
N GLU A 23 20.69 8.56 5.26
CA GLU A 23 21.89 8.27 4.46
C GLU A 23 22.80 7.24 5.15
N GLU A 24 23.02 7.38 6.45
CA GLU A 24 23.75 6.41 7.28
C GLU A 24 23.11 5.01 7.24
N SER A 25 21.77 4.96 7.30
CA SER A 25 21.01 3.72 7.18
C SER A 25 21.17 3.06 5.80
N ARG A 26 21.22 3.85 4.73
CA ARG A 26 21.50 3.37 3.36
C ARG A 26 22.93 2.85 3.22
N GLU A 27 23.89 3.62 3.74
CA GLU A 27 25.28 3.19 3.73
C GLU A 27 25.52 1.91 4.53
N ALA A 28 24.83 1.75 5.67
CA ALA A 28 24.90 0.53 6.46
C ALA A 28 24.37 -0.68 5.68
N ALA A 29 23.27 -0.52 4.95
CA ALA A 29 22.73 -1.56 4.07
C ALA A 29 23.71 -1.92 2.94
N TRP A 30 24.33 -0.92 2.29
CA TRP A 30 25.37 -1.16 1.27
C TRP A 30 26.62 -1.83 1.84
N ARG A 31 27.07 -1.45 3.03
CA ARG A 31 28.19 -2.10 3.71
C ARG A 31 27.92 -3.57 3.99
N LEU A 32 26.71 -3.92 4.42
CA LEU A 32 26.30 -5.30 4.65
C LEU A 32 26.39 -6.13 3.37
N ARG A 33 25.93 -5.61 2.23
CA ARG A 33 26.05 -6.26 0.93
C ARG A 33 27.51 -6.52 0.54
N ASN A 34 28.36 -5.49 0.62
CA ASN A 34 29.76 -5.58 0.21
C ASN A 34 30.59 -6.58 1.07
N LEU A 35 30.23 -6.77 2.33
CA LEU A 35 30.84 -7.77 3.19
C LEU A 35 30.61 -9.21 2.68
N HIS A 36 29.48 -9.45 2.04
CA HIS A 36 29.11 -10.76 1.49
C HIS A 36 29.63 -11.00 0.06
N GLU A 37 29.87 -9.95 -0.74
CA GLU A 37 30.46 -10.09 -2.09
C GLU A 37 31.92 -10.55 -2.08
N GLY A 38 32.68 -10.31 -1.00
CA GLY A 38 34.10 -10.65 -0.88
C GLY A 38 34.42 -12.16 -0.77
N THR A 39 33.44 -13.04 -0.61
CA THR A 39 33.57 -14.48 -0.50
C THR A 39 33.26 -15.18 -1.84
N LEU A 40 34.11 -15.00 -2.85
CA LEU A 40 34.07 -15.73 -4.11
C LEU A 40 34.40 -17.21 -3.88
N GLY A 41 33.42 -18.09 -3.90
CA GLY A 41 33.52 -19.53 -3.77
C GLY A 41 32.82 -20.08 -2.55
N GLY A 42 31.97 -21.07 -2.71
CA GLY A 42 31.26 -21.69 -1.61
C GLY A 42 30.35 -22.83 -2.05
N THR A 43 29.94 -23.64 -1.08
CA THR A 43 28.95 -24.70 -1.24
C THR A 43 27.63 -24.14 -1.76
N PHE A 44 26.76 -24.99 -2.25
CA PHE A 44 25.37 -24.61 -2.67
C PHE A 44 24.64 -23.82 -1.56
N GLN A 45 24.83 -24.21 -0.31
CA GLN A 45 24.25 -23.54 0.86
C GLN A 45 24.77 -22.11 1.03
N ALA A 46 26.09 -21.88 0.86
CA ALA A 46 26.69 -20.55 0.95
C ALA A 46 26.26 -19.60 -0.20
N ARG A 47 25.88 -20.15 -1.36
CA ARG A 47 25.26 -19.36 -2.46
C ARG A 47 23.84 -18.98 -2.13
N TYR A 48 23.04 -19.92 -1.63
CA TYR A 48 21.67 -19.67 -1.20
C TYR A 48 21.60 -18.62 -0.09
N GLU A 49 22.45 -18.71 0.93
CA GLU A 49 22.52 -17.72 2.01
C GLU A 49 22.88 -16.32 1.50
N ARG A 50 23.76 -16.21 0.51
CA ARG A 50 24.08 -14.93 -0.15
C ARG A 50 22.90 -14.38 -0.92
N ASP A 51 22.22 -15.18 -1.72
CA ASP A 51 21.06 -14.75 -2.51
C ASP A 51 19.96 -14.20 -1.58
N VAL A 52 19.73 -14.84 -0.43
CA VAL A 52 18.77 -14.40 0.59
C VAL A 52 19.21 -13.06 1.22
N VAL A 53 20.49 -12.90 1.54
CA VAL A 53 21.02 -11.63 2.10
C VAL A 53 20.97 -10.51 1.05
N ASP A 54 21.36 -10.78 -0.18
CA ASP A 54 21.31 -9.80 -1.28
C ASP A 54 19.88 -9.33 -1.54
N GLU A 55 18.93 -10.24 -1.55
CA GLU A 55 17.51 -9.92 -1.70
C GLU A 55 16.99 -9.08 -0.51
N ALA A 56 17.35 -9.45 0.72
CA ALA A 56 16.96 -8.69 1.91
C ALA A 56 17.55 -7.28 1.91
N VAL A 57 18.83 -7.13 1.53
CA VAL A 57 19.48 -5.81 1.41
C VAL A 57 18.85 -4.98 0.29
N PHE A 58 18.59 -5.58 -0.88
CA PHE A 58 17.93 -4.91 -1.98
C PHE A 58 16.55 -4.41 -1.59
N ASN A 59 15.75 -5.24 -0.93
CA ASN A 59 14.43 -4.87 -0.42
C ASN A 59 14.54 -3.75 0.62
N ARG A 60 15.54 -3.80 1.50
CA ARG A 60 15.79 -2.73 2.47
C ARG A 60 16.16 -1.41 1.81
N LEU A 61 17.05 -1.40 0.82
CA LEU A 61 17.42 -0.20 0.07
C LEU A 61 16.21 0.39 -0.66
N LYS A 62 15.40 -0.47 -1.28
CA LYS A 62 14.17 -0.06 -1.95
C LYS A 62 13.15 0.58 -0.98
N GLN A 63 13.03 0.05 0.24
CA GLN A 63 12.19 0.63 1.29
C GLN A 63 12.70 2.00 1.78
N LEU A 64 14.00 2.26 1.68
CA LEU A 64 14.61 3.55 2.05
C LEU A 64 14.58 4.58 0.90
N GLU A 65 13.96 4.25 -0.23
CA GLU A 65 13.88 5.13 -1.40
C GLU A 65 12.70 6.08 -1.29
N LEU A 66 12.97 7.38 -1.29
CA LEU A 66 11.95 8.44 -1.16
C LEU A 66 11.50 9.02 -2.49
N GLY A 67 12.24 8.75 -3.59
CA GLY A 67 12.06 9.49 -4.84
C GLY A 67 12.19 11.00 -4.62
N ASP A 68 11.30 11.77 -5.22
CA ASP A 68 11.25 13.24 -5.10
C ASP A 68 10.46 13.73 -3.88
N SER A 69 9.97 12.82 -3.04
CA SER A 69 9.14 13.15 -1.88
C SER A 69 9.97 13.56 -0.66
N ALA A 70 9.46 14.51 0.13
CA ALA A 70 10.10 14.89 1.39
C ALA A 70 10.02 13.77 2.43
N LEU A 71 11.09 13.56 3.19
CA LEU A 71 11.13 12.55 4.26
C LEU A 71 10.13 12.87 5.38
N VAL A 72 10.19 14.08 5.92
CA VAL A 72 9.37 14.55 7.05
C VAL A 72 8.35 15.55 6.52
N PHE A 73 7.09 15.46 6.95
CA PHE A 73 6.03 16.36 6.51
C PHE A 73 5.18 16.92 7.67
N GLY A 74 5.47 16.51 8.90
CA GLY A 74 4.77 17.04 10.04
C GLY A 74 5.35 16.61 11.37
N ARG A 75 4.78 17.17 12.44
CA ARG A 75 5.11 16.87 13.83
C ARG A 75 3.85 16.87 14.67
N ILE A 76 3.79 16.01 15.66
CA ILE A 76 2.78 16.02 16.72
C ILE A 76 3.47 16.18 18.07
N ASP A 77 2.91 17.04 18.90
CA ASP A 77 3.28 17.17 20.30
C ASP A 77 2.12 16.64 21.14
N ARG A 78 2.39 15.61 21.94
CA ARG A 78 1.45 15.00 22.89
C ARG A 78 1.68 15.54 24.27
N GLY A 79 0.63 15.61 25.06
CA GLY A 79 0.73 16.13 26.43
C GLY A 79 -0.62 16.23 27.12
N THR A 80 -0.61 16.84 28.30
CA THR A 80 -1.79 17.09 29.12
C THR A 80 -1.85 18.57 29.48
N ASP A 81 -3.07 19.11 29.63
CA ASP A 81 -3.33 20.49 30.06
C ASP A 81 -2.59 21.58 29.24
N GLY A 82 -2.38 21.32 27.95
CA GLY A 82 -1.68 22.26 27.06
C GLY A 82 -0.16 22.23 27.17
N VAL A 83 0.42 21.33 27.98
CA VAL A 83 1.86 21.20 28.16
C VAL A 83 2.37 19.99 27.36
N PRO A 84 3.25 20.19 26.36
CA PRO A 84 3.87 19.10 25.63
C PRO A 84 4.75 18.23 26.54
N SER A 85 4.60 16.91 26.47
CA SER A 85 5.45 15.94 27.17
C SER A 85 6.30 15.12 26.20
N GLU A 86 5.78 14.85 25.00
CA GLU A 86 6.43 14.05 23.95
C GLU A 86 6.21 14.69 22.58
N ALA A 87 7.23 14.63 21.73
CA ALA A 87 7.17 15.14 20.36
C ALA A 87 7.57 14.02 19.37
N PHE A 88 6.81 13.88 18.30
CA PHE A 88 7.08 12.91 17.24
C PHE A 88 7.05 13.61 15.89
N HIS A 89 8.14 13.50 15.13
CA HIS A 89 8.18 13.93 13.74
C HIS A 89 7.65 12.81 12.84
N ILE A 90 6.68 13.15 12.03
CA ILE A 90 5.96 12.21 11.18
C ILE A 90 6.52 12.30 9.76
N GLY A 91 6.86 11.16 9.21
CA GLY A 91 7.44 11.08 7.89
C GLY A 91 6.95 9.88 7.08
N ARG A 92 7.49 9.74 5.88
CA ARG A 92 7.13 8.65 4.95
C ARG A 92 7.75 7.32 5.31
N LEU A 93 8.89 7.37 5.96
CA LEU A 93 9.67 6.20 6.39
C LEU A 93 10.07 6.37 7.85
N ALA A 94 10.16 5.25 8.57
CA ALA A 94 10.79 5.23 9.88
C ALA A 94 12.31 5.38 9.72
N VAL A 95 12.89 6.33 10.43
CA VAL A 95 14.33 6.56 10.51
C VAL A 95 14.75 6.56 11.97
N ALA A 96 15.84 5.86 12.28
CA ALA A 96 16.47 5.85 13.60
C ALA A 96 17.92 6.34 13.50
N ASP A 97 18.44 6.82 14.61
CA ASP A 97 19.84 7.17 14.75
C ASP A 97 20.74 5.92 14.96
N GLU A 98 22.05 6.13 15.10
CA GLU A 98 23.02 5.05 15.35
C GLU A 98 22.75 4.27 16.65
N GLN A 99 22.08 4.86 17.61
CA GLN A 99 21.70 4.27 18.89
C GLN A 99 20.33 3.57 18.81
N SER A 100 19.73 3.50 17.62
CA SER A 100 18.38 2.96 17.38
C SER A 100 17.24 3.76 18.02
N ASN A 101 17.45 5.03 18.38
CA ASN A 101 16.37 5.90 18.81
C ASN A 101 15.57 6.36 17.58
N PRO A 102 14.24 6.37 17.64
CA PRO A 102 13.41 6.83 16.54
C PRO A 102 13.58 8.34 16.32
N VAL A 103 14.07 8.74 15.15
CA VAL A 103 14.19 10.12 14.71
C VAL A 103 12.94 10.52 13.92
N VAL A 104 12.49 9.69 12.99
CA VAL A 104 11.27 9.92 12.22
C VAL A 104 10.34 8.71 12.39
N VAL A 105 9.10 9.00 12.73
CA VAL A 105 8.05 8.00 12.84
C VAL A 105 7.35 7.84 11.49
N ASP A 106 7.18 6.59 11.07
CA ASP A 106 6.43 6.28 9.86
C ASP A 106 4.95 6.66 10.02
N TRP A 107 4.37 7.29 9.01
CA TRP A 107 2.98 7.74 9.00
C TRP A 107 1.97 6.60 9.23
N ARG A 108 2.35 5.37 8.89
CA ARG A 108 1.52 4.16 9.07
C ARG A 108 1.47 3.69 10.52
N ALA A 109 2.44 4.07 11.34
CA ALA A 109 2.51 3.65 12.73
C ALA A 109 1.29 4.16 13.53
N PRO A 110 0.80 3.41 14.52
CA PRO A 110 -0.35 3.82 15.35
C PRO A 110 -0.15 5.17 16.04
N VAL A 111 1.08 5.50 16.45
CA VAL A 111 1.39 6.77 17.10
C VAL A 111 1.19 7.98 16.17
N ALA A 112 1.22 7.79 14.84
CA ALA A 112 0.97 8.83 13.85
C ALA A 112 -0.55 9.06 13.57
N GLU A 113 -1.44 8.17 14.00
CA GLU A 113 -2.89 8.29 13.75
C GLU A 113 -3.47 9.65 14.19
N PRO A 114 -3.11 10.22 15.36
CA PRO A 114 -3.62 11.53 15.78
C PRO A 114 -3.25 12.68 14.83
N PHE A 115 -2.15 12.57 14.07
CA PHE A 115 -1.80 13.56 13.05
C PHE A 115 -2.91 13.73 12.00
N TYR A 116 -3.62 12.67 11.67
CA TYR A 116 -4.70 12.69 10.67
C TYR A 116 -6.08 12.87 11.28
N ARG A 117 -6.34 12.31 12.46
CA ARG A 117 -7.69 12.17 13.03
C ARG A 117 -8.03 13.15 14.14
N ALA A 118 -7.03 13.69 14.88
CA ALA A 118 -7.30 14.63 15.96
C ALA A 118 -8.13 15.82 15.48
N THR A 119 -9.10 16.23 16.28
CA THR A 119 -9.97 17.39 16.05
C THR A 119 -10.01 18.26 17.31
N GLY A 120 -10.46 19.50 17.21
CA GLY A 120 -10.68 20.36 18.38
C GLY A 120 -11.64 19.77 19.41
N ARG A 121 -12.56 18.88 18.97
CA ARG A 121 -13.50 18.17 19.88
C ARG A 121 -12.90 16.89 20.47
N ASP A 122 -12.04 16.20 19.71
CA ASP A 122 -11.34 14.99 20.12
C ASP A 122 -9.87 15.11 19.73
N PRO A 123 -9.04 15.68 20.61
CA PRO A 123 -7.63 15.95 20.34
C PRO A 123 -6.75 14.70 20.35
N LEU A 124 -7.25 13.53 20.72
CA LEU A 124 -6.52 12.26 20.79
C LEU A 124 -5.17 12.37 21.55
N GLY A 125 -5.12 13.23 22.58
CA GLY A 125 -3.93 13.48 23.38
C GLY A 125 -2.93 14.44 22.73
N LEU A 126 -3.28 15.14 21.64
CA LEU A 126 -2.44 16.18 21.07
C LEU A 126 -2.61 17.52 21.80
N VAL A 127 -1.49 18.21 21.94
CA VAL A 127 -1.40 19.63 22.35
C VAL A 127 -1.17 20.48 21.11
N ARG A 128 -0.37 19.99 20.16
CA ARG A 128 -0.08 20.67 18.91
C ARG A 128 0.08 19.66 17.78
N ARG A 129 -0.45 20.01 16.60
CA ARG A 129 -0.15 19.39 15.32
C ARG A 129 0.50 20.42 14.42
N ARG A 130 1.62 20.05 13.80
CA ARG A 130 2.41 20.90 12.93
C ARG A 130 2.52 20.30 11.56
N HIS A 131 2.16 21.03 10.53
CA HIS A 131 2.34 20.67 9.13
C HIS A 131 3.55 21.39 8.55
N PHE A 132 4.38 20.67 7.79
CA PHE A 132 5.57 21.20 7.15
C PHE A 132 5.34 21.40 5.65
N HIS A 133 5.61 22.60 5.17
CA HIS A 133 5.74 22.91 3.76
C HIS A 133 7.16 22.65 3.33
N VAL A 134 7.43 21.49 2.73
CA VAL A 134 8.78 21.05 2.34
C VAL A 134 8.90 20.94 0.84
N HIS A 135 10.03 21.35 0.29
CA HIS A 135 10.43 21.09 -1.08
C HIS A 135 11.80 20.41 -1.09
N GLY A 136 11.85 19.14 -1.47
CA GLY A 136 13.03 18.30 -1.28
C GLY A 136 13.41 18.21 0.18
N ARG A 137 14.57 18.79 0.56
CA ARG A 137 15.06 18.87 1.94
C ARG A 137 14.80 20.24 2.60
N GLN A 138 14.32 21.21 1.83
CA GLN A 138 14.15 22.58 2.33
C GLN A 138 12.77 22.78 2.93
N LEU A 139 12.72 23.23 4.19
CA LEU A 139 11.50 23.66 4.87
C LEU A 139 11.17 25.09 4.45
N LEU A 140 10.04 25.25 3.78
CA LEU A 140 9.57 26.54 3.25
C LEU A 140 8.62 27.26 4.22
N GLY A 141 7.95 26.53 5.10
CA GLY A 141 7.00 27.09 6.06
C GLY A 141 6.45 26.04 7.01
N ILE A 142 5.82 26.52 8.07
CA ILE A 142 5.23 25.74 9.15
C ILE A 142 3.79 26.24 9.35
N GLU A 143 2.85 25.31 9.56
CA GLU A 143 1.48 25.58 9.94
C GLU A 143 1.17 24.82 11.23
N ASP A 144 0.88 25.54 12.32
CA ASP A 144 0.57 24.97 13.64
C ASP A 144 -0.93 24.97 13.91
N GLU A 145 -1.43 23.87 14.44
CA GLU A 145 -2.77 23.74 14.99
C GLU A 145 -2.65 23.35 16.47
N LEU A 146 -3.25 24.14 17.34
CA LEU A 146 -3.20 23.96 18.78
C LEU A 146 -4.48 23.31 19.30
N PHE A 147 -4.33 22.41 20.26
CA PHE A 147 -5.42 21.71 20.94
C PHE A 147 -5.37 22.00 22.44
N GLY A 148 -6.53 22.19 23.10
CA GLY A 148 -6.60 22.41 24.54
C GLY A 148 -7.75 23.33 24.94
N ALA A 149 -7.89 23.60 26.25
CA ALA A 149 -8.95 24.43 26.79
C ALA A 149 -8.87 25.87 26.24
N GLY A 150 -9.85 26.25 25.42
CA GLY A 150 -9.92 27.57 24.78
C GLY A 150 -9.45 27.64 23.33
N HIS A 151 -8.89 26.54 22.78
CA HIS A 151 -8.49 26.45 21.37
C HIS A 151 -9.44 25.52 20.62
N ILE A 152 -10.14 26.03 19.63
CA ILE A 152 -11.10 25.26 18.81
C ILE A 152 -10.40 24.67 17.59
N GLY A 153 -9.10 24.36 17.67
CA GLY A 153 -8.36 23.77 16.53
C GLY A 153 -8.32 24.69 15.29
N ILE A 154 -8.37 25.99 15.50
CA ILE A 154 -8.26 26.98 14.44
C ILE A 154 -6.77 27.23 14.24
N GLY A 155 -6.27 26.99 13.04
CA GLY A 155 -4.93 27.40 12.64
C GLY A 155 -4.74 28.88 12.92
N SER A 156 -3.51 29.27 13.31
CA SER A 156 -3.18 30.67 13.54
C SER A 156 -3.62 31.54 12.34
N GLU A 157 -4.17 32.71 12.62
CA GLU A 157 -4.74 33.67 11.65
C GLU A 157 -3.72 34.19 10.60
N ASP A 158 -2.47 33.78 10.66
CA ASP A 158 -1.41 34.11 9.69
C ASP A 158 -1.39 33.20 8.46
N GLY A 159 -2.55 32.81 7.97
CA GLY A 159 -2.70 32.19 6.65
C GLY A 159 -2.17 33.12 5.56
N LEU A 160 -1.35 32.58 4.67
CA LEU A 160 -0.89 33.24 3.44
C LEU A 160 -2.09 33.76 2.62
N ASP A 161 -2.64 34.91 2.90
CA ASP A 161 -3.65 35.60 2.08
C ASP A 161 -4.97 36.00 2.78
N GLY A 162 -5.09 35.88 4.10
CA GLY A 162 -6.28 36.39 4.81
C GLY A 162 -7.58 35.64 4.52
N THR A 163 -7.52 34.47 3.88
CA THR A 163 -8.67 33.57 3.67
C THR A 163 -8.70 32.52 4.78
N ALA A 164 -9.68 32.61 5.68
CA ALA A 164 -9.92 31.59 6.69
C ALA A 164 -10.10 30.22 6.03
N ALA A 165 -9.41 29.19 6.57
CA ALA A 165 -9.60 27.82 6.08
C ALA A 165 -11.06 27.40 6.24
N PRO A 166 -11.68 26.71 5.25
CA PRO A 166 -13.01 26.16 5.39
C PRO A 166 -13.08 25.19 6.58
N GLU A 167 -14.17 25.24 7.34
CA GLU A 167 -14.38 24.31 8.46
C GLU A 167 -14.21 22.86 8.01
N GLY A 168 -13.37 22.09 8.74
CA GLY A 168 -13.17 20.67 8.52
C GLY A 168 -11.99 20.30 7.63
N ILE A 169 -11.34 21.22 6.92
CA ILE A 169 -10.13 20.93 6.11
C ILE A 169 -8.88 21.21 6.94
N ARG A 170 -8.07 20.17 7.14
CA ARG A 170 -6.83 20.22 7.93
C ARG A 170 -5.62 20.42 7.04
N GLY A 171 -4.64 21.17 7.52
CA GLY A 171 -3.45 21.50 6.73
C GLY A 171 -3.84 22.22 5.42
N TYR A 172 -4.73 23.20 5.49
CA TYR A 172 -5.34 23.85 4.32
C TYR A 172 -4.27 24.45 3.40
N SER A 173 -3.27 25.11 3.94
CA SER A 173 -2.18 25.70 3.16
C SER A 173 -1.30 24.62 2.52
N THR A 174 -1.03 23.53 3.24
CA THR A 174 -0.30 22.35 2.73
C THR A 174 -1.10 21.67 1.62
N LEU A 175 -2.42 21.51 1.81
CA LEU A 175 -3.32 20.96 0.79
C LEU A 175 -3.36 21.83 -0.46
N LEU A 176 -3.50 23.15 -0.33
CA LEU A 176 -3.47 24.08 -1.45
C LEU A 176 -2.14 24.02 -2.22
N ALA A 177 -1.02 24.00 -1.52
CA ALA A 177 0.30 23.88 -2.13
C ALA A 177 0.46 22.55 -2.87
N ALA A 178 -0.07 21.45 -2.35
CA ALA A 178 -0.07 20.15 -3.01
C ALA A 178 -0.95 20.18 -4.28
N LEU A 179 -2.15 20.76 -4.23
CA LEU A 179 -3.05 20.89 -5.38
C LEU A 179 -2.48 21.78 -6.47
N GLN A 180 -1.76 22.85 -6.14
CA GLN A 180 -1.08 23.72 -7.10
C GLN A 180 0.07 23.02 -7.81
N ARG A 181 0.81 22.16 -7.12
CA ARG A 181 1.90 21.34 -7.69
C ARG A 181 1.38 20.19 -8.55
N GLY A 182 0.20 19.67 -8.24
CA GLY A 182 -0.41 18.49 -8.89
C GLY A 182 -0.82 18.65 -10.36
N ARG A 183 -0.48 19.77 -11.03
CA ARG A 183 -0.82 20.01 -12.45
C ARG A 183 0.04 19.22 -13.45
N THR A 184 0.88 18.32 -13.02
CA THR A 184 1.79 17.52 -13.87
C THR A 184 1.09 16.35 -14.58
N GLY A 185 -0.21 16.14 -14.40
CA GLY A 185 -0.97 15.04 -14.99
C GLY A 185 -0.61 13.65 -14.45
N GLN A 186 0.11 13.58 -13.33
CA GLN A 186 0.49 12.36 -12.65
C GLN A 186 -0.11 12.36 -11.24
N LEU A 187 -0.50 11.19 -10.75
CA LEU A 187 -0.93 11.03 -9.38
C LEU A 187 0.27 11.21 -8.46
N GLY A 188 0.21 12.20 -7.56
CA GLY A 188 1.24 12.45 -6.55
C GLY A 188 0.93 11.73 -5.25
N ASP A 189 1.95 11.60 -4.41
CA ASP A 189 1.79 11.18 -3.03
C ASP A 189 1.04 12.25 -2.21
N ILE A 190 0.04 11.82 -1.43
CA ILE A 190 -0.80 12.69 -0.62
C ILE A 190 -0.64 12.48 0.89
N VAL A 191 0.38 11.73 1.33
CA VAL A 191 0.54 11.36 2.76
C VAL A 191 0.45 12.57 3.69
N ALA A 192 1.00 13.72 3.28
CA ALA A 192 0.94 14.94 4.08
C ALA A 192 -0.45 15.62 4.10
N THR A 193 -1.38 15.21 3.23
CA THR A 193 -2.68 15.87 3.03
C THR A 193 -3.89 14.93 3.20
N ILE A 194 -3.66 13.70 3.69
CA ILE A 194 -4.71 12.75 4.02
C ILE A 194 -5.66 13.39 5.04
N GLN A 195 -6.95 13.40 4.74
CA GLN A 195 -8.00 13.87 5.63
C GLN A 195 -8.47 12.76 6.56
N GLY A 196 -9.10 13.11 7.70
CA GLY A 196 -9.51 12.15 8.72
C GLY A 196 -10.38 11.01 8.20
N GLU A 197 -11.35 11.31 7.32
CA GLU A 197 -12.23 10.31 6.72
C GLU A 197 -11.47 9.36 5.77
N GLN A 198 -10.45 9.86 5.10
CA GLN A 198 -9.57 9.05 4.25
C GLN A 198 -8.68 8.14 5.11
N ASP A 199 -8.12 8.67 6.21
CA ASP A 199 -7.31 7.88 7.15
C ASP A 199 -8.11 6.75 7.79
N GLU A 200 -9.38 6.99 8.15
CA GLU A 200 -10.28 5.96 8.67
C GLU A 200 -10.45 4.79 7.70
N ILE A 201 -10.62 5.08 6.40
CA ILE A 201 -10.70 4.07 5.35
C ILE A 201 -9.37 3.33 5.20
N ILE A 202 -8.25 4.06 5.19
CA ILE A 202 -6.90 3.49 5.05
C ILE A 202 -6.61 2.50 6.17
N ARG A 203 -6.92 2.87 7.42
CA ARG A 203 -6.64 2.06 8.62
C ARG A 203 -7.74 1.06 8.97
N SER A 204 -8.83 0.96 8.18
CA SER A 204 -9.88 -0.02 8.46
C SER A 204 -9.34 -1.46 8.42
N PRO A 205 -9.93 -2.41 9.18
CA PRO A 205 -9.45 -3.80 9.29
C PRO A 205 -9.24 -4.48 7.93
N GLN A 206 -8.30 -5.44 7.88
CA GLN A 206 -8.00 -6.21 6.66
C GLN A 206 -9.14 -7.15 6.28
N ALA A 207 -9.79 -7.76 7.27
CA ALA A 207 -10.79 -8.80 7.03
C ALA A 207 -12.06 -8.27 6.39
N GLY A 208 -12.63 -9.02 5.46
CA GLY A 208 -13.91 -8.74 4.82
C GLY A 208 -13.78 -7.96 3.52
N VAL A 209 -14.89 -7.31 3.13
CA VAL A 209 -14.99 -6.49 1.91
C VAL A 209 -15.23 -5.05 2.30
N LEU A 210 -14.38 -4.15 1.81
CA LEU A 210 -14.52 -2.72 1.96
C LEU A 210 -14.97 -2.10 0.62
N VAL A 211 -16.11 -1.42 0.61
CA VAL A 211 -16.61 -0.67 -0.55
C VAL A 211 -16.42 0.82 -0.30
N VAL A 212 -15.64 1.47 -1.16
CA VAL A 212 -15.37 2.91 -1.07
C VAL A 212 -16.12 3.65 -2.16
N GLN A 213 -17.06 4.51 -1.78
CA GLN A 213 -17.83 5.35 -2.68
C GLN A 213 -17.43 6.81 -2.54
N GLY A 214 -17.63 7.57 -3.62
CA GLY A 214 -17.37 9.01 -3.65
C GLY A 214 -17.39 9.55 -5.07
N GLY A 215 -17.56 10.86 -5.22
CA GLY A 215 -17.54 11.56 -6.50
C GLY A 215 -16.18 11.50 -7.21
N PRO A 216 -16.09 11.97 -8.46
CA PRO A 216 -14.79 12.19 -9.11
C PRO A 216 -13.92 13.15 -8.30
N GLY A 217 -12.61 12.88 -8.22
CA GLY A 217 -11.65 13.76 -7.53
C GLY A 217 -11.62 13.65 -6.00
N THR A 218 -12.44 12.81 -5.35
CA THR A 218 -12.42 12.62 -3.88
C THR A 218 -11.25 11.79 -3.35
N GLY A 219 -10.33 11.36 -4.21
CA GLY A 219 -9.13 10.64 -3.81
C GLY A 219 -9.27 9.12 -3.66
N LYS A 220 -10.38 8.50 -4.10
CA LYS A 220 -10.62 7.04 -3.93
C LYS A 220 -9.44 6.15 -4.32
N THR A 221 -8.86 6.40 -5.49
CA THR A 221 -7.71 5.62 -5.99
C THR A 221 -6.50 5.79 -5.09
N VAL A 222 -6.22 7.01 -4.68
CA VAL A 222 -5.09 7.32 -3.81
C VAL A 222 -5.26 6.68 -2.45
N VAL A 223 -6.46 6.76 -1.87
CA VAL A 223 -6.82 6.07 -0.61
C VAL A 223 -6.63 4.57 -0.73
N ALA A 224 -7.02 3.95 -1.86
CA ALA A 224 -6.82 2.52 -2.08
C ALA A 224 -5.33 2.13 -2.10
N LEU A 225 -4.46 2.93 -2.73
CA LEU A 225 -3.01 2.69 -2.77
C LEU A 225 -2.36 2.88 -1.39
N HIS A 226 -2.74 3.94 -0.66
CA HIS A 226 -2.25 4.18 0.70
C HIS A 226 -2.73 3.09 1.67
N ARG A 227 -3.96 2.57 1.47
CA ARG A 227 -4.44 1.40 2.21
C ARG A 227 -3.60 0.16 1.92
N ALA A 228 -3.25 -0.10 0.67
CA ALA A 228 -2.35 -1.21 0.31
C ALA A 228 -1.02 -1.09 1.07
N ALA A 229 -0.41 0.09 1.06
CA ALA A 229 0.82 0.37 1.79
C ALA A 229 0.66 0.21 3.32
N TYR A 230 -0.46 0.68 3.88
CA TYR A 230 -0.77 0.51 5.30
C TYR A 230 -0.94 -0.96 5.70
N LEU A 231 -1.63 -1.75 4.87
CA LEU A 231 -1.84 -3.18 5.14
C LEU A 231 -0.53 -3.97 5.08
N LEU A 232 0.33 -3.70 4.08
CA LEU A 232 1.66 -4.31 3.97
C LEU A 232 2.56 -3.96 5.16
N TYR A 233 2.46 -2.75 5.67
CA TYR A 233 3.19 -2.32 6.87
C TYR A 233 2.68 -2.99 8.14
N THR A 234 1.35 -2.98 8.35
CA THR A 234 0.70 -3.43 9.59
C THR A 234 0.64 -4.95 9.70
N TYR A 235 0.37 -5.62 8.58
CA TYR A 235 0.22 -7.08 8.49
C TYR A 235 1.40 -7.71 7.74
N ARG A 236 2.60 -7.21 7.98
CA ARG A 236 3.81 -7.58 7.25
C ARG A 236 4.01 -9.10 7.17
N PHE A 237 3.98 -9.81 8.29
CA PHE A 237 4.25 -11.25 8.31
C PHE A 237 3.28 -12.09 7.46
N PRO A 238 1.93 -11.90 7.54
CA PRO A 238 1.03 -12.67 6.69
C PRO A 238 1.00 -12.22 5.23
N LEU A 239 1.42 -10.98 4.91
CA LEU A 239 1.38 -10.43 3.54
C LEU A 239 2.75 -10.41 2.85
N GLU A 240 3.86 -10.67 3.56
CA GLU A 240 5.22 -10.61 3.00
C GLU A 240 5.40 -11.57 1.81
N ASP A 241 4.82 -12.78 1.92
CA ASP A 241 4.86 -13.80 0.85
C ASP A 241 3.67 -13.71 -0.13
N GLN A 242 2.56 -13.11 0.26
CA GLN A 242 1.34 -13.05 -0.54
C GLN A 242 1.19 -11.76 -1.33
N GLY A 243 1.71 -10.65 -0.81
CA GLY A 243 1.62 -9.33 -1.43
C GLY A 243 0.20 -8.75 -1.47
N VAL A 244 0.06 -7.67 -2.23
CA VAL A 244 -1.22 -7.01 -2.53
C VAL A 244 -1.38 -6.93 -4.05
N LEU A 245 -2.50 -7.41 -4.56
CA LEU A 245 -2.84 -7.34 -5.98
C LEU A 245 -3.76 -6.13 -6.24
N VAL A 246 -3.32 -5.24 -7.13
CA VAL A 246 -4.11 -4.12 -7.62
C VAL A 246 -4.59 -4.40 -9.04
N ILE A 247 -5.90 -4.52 -9.23
CA ILE A 247 -6.50 -4.74 -10.54
C ILE A 247 -7.03 -3.41 -11.07
N GLY A 248 -6.44 -2.93 -12.17
CA GLY A 248 -6.87 -1.71 -12.85
C GLY A 248 -7.76 -1.97 -14.06
N PRO A 249 -8.53 -0.95 -14.51
CA PRO A 249 -9.41 -1.09 -15.68
C PRO A 249 -8.65 -1.21 -16.99
N ASN A 250 -7.45 -0.64 -17.08
CA ASN A 250 -6.59 -0.67 -18.27
C ASN A 250 -5.14 -0.32 -17.90
N ARG A 251 -4.20 -0.58 -18.82
CA ARG A 251 -2.76 -0.33 -18.63
C ARG A 251 -2.39 1.17 -18.52
N VAL A 252 -3.20 2.07 -19.09
CA VAL A 252 -2.96 3.52 -18.97
C VAL A 252 -3.22 3.96 -17.53
N PHE A 253 -4.29 3.45 -16.92
CA PHE A 253 -4.60 3.69 -15.50
C PHE A 253 -3.50 3.14 -14.59
N LEU A 254 -3.01 1.93 -14.84
CA LEU A 254 -1.92 1.34 -14.04
C LEU A 254 -0.66 2.19 -14.12
N ARG A 255 -0.24 2.63 -15.31
CA ARG A 255 0.91 3.55 -15.45
C ARG A 255 0.72 4.89 -14.73
N TYR A 256 -0.52 5.37 -14.65
CA TYR A 256 -0.83 6.61 -13.92
C TYR A 256 -0.61 6.47 -12.42
N ILE A 257 -0.90 5.30 -11.83
CA ILE A 257 -0.75 5.02 -10.41
C ILE A 257 0.61 4.41 -10.02
N GLU A 258 1.39 3.92 -10.98
CA GLU A 258 2.65 3.19 -10.79
C GLU A 258 3.66 3.95 -9.93
N ARG A 259 3.70 5.27 -10.02
CA ARG A 259 4.65 6.12 -9.29
C ARG A 259 4.30 6.38 -7.83
N VAL A 260 3.06 6.16 -7.43
CA VAL A 260 2.63 6.41 -6.04
C VAL A 260 3.16 5.34 -5.11
N LEU A 261 3.15 4.08 -5.53
CA LEU A 261 3.56 2.94 -4.70
C LEU A 261 5.04 2.99 -4.26
N PRO A 262 6.02 3.27 -5.16
CA PRO A 262 7.42 3.41 -4.73
C PRO A 262 7.63 4.52 -3.72
N SER A 263 6.90 5.66 -3.85
CA SER A 263 6.99 6.76 -2.89
C SER A 263 6.46 6.41 -1.50
N LEU A 264 5.71 5.30 -1.40
CA LEU A 264 5.21 4.75 -0.14
C LEU A 264 6.14 3.67 0.45
N GLY A 265 7.27 3.37 -0.20
CA GLY A 265 8.28 2.43 0.28
C GLY A 265 7.87 0.95 0.16
N GLU A 266 6.87 0.62 -0.68
CA GLU A 266 6.32 -0.74 -0.77
C GLU A 266 6.73 -1.46 -2.06
N ALA A 267 7.36 -2.65 -1.89
CA ALA A 267 7.76 -3.52 -2.99
C ALA A 267 6.76 -4.65 -3.29
N GLY A 268 5.85 -4.96 -2.35
CA GLY A 268 4.95 -6.11 -2.40
C GLY A 268 3.60 -5.85 -3.10
N VAL A 269 3.52 -4.89 -4.03
CA VAL A 269 2.27 -4.58 -4.75
C VAL A 269 2.40 -4.94 -6.22
N GLU A 270 1.64 -5.95 -6.64
CA GLU A 270 1.51 -6.33 -8.04
C GLU A 270 0.34 -5.57 -8.70
N GLN A 271 0.56 -5.10 -9.92
CA GLN A 271 -0.42 -4.32 -10.67
C GLN A 271 -0.73 -5.00 -12.00
N VAL A 272 -1.99 -5.37 -12.19
CA VAL A 272 -2.42 -6.09 -13.40
C VAL A 272 -3.73 -5.52 -13.95
N VAL A 273 -3.99 -5.74 -15.22
CA VAL A 273 -5.35 -5.65 -15.76
C VAL A 273 -5.99 -7.03 -15.70
N LEU A 274 -7.33 -7.06 -15.68
CA LEU A 274 -8.08 -8.32 -15.53
C LEU A 274 -7.66 -9.39 -16.56
N ALA A 275 -7.30 -8.97 -17.78
CA ALA A 275 -6.85 -9.88 -18.83
C ALA A 275 -5.49 -10.55 -18.54
N ASP A 276 -4.64 -9.90 -17.73
CA ASP A 276 -3.29 -10.39 -17.41
C ASP A 276 -3.30 -11.41 -16.24
N LEU A 277 -4.46 -11.64 -15.59
CA LEU A 277 -4.60 -12.63 -14.52
C LEU A 277 -4.47 -14.08 -15.01
N VAL A 278 -4.56 -14.29 -16.32
CA VAL A 278 -4.35 -15.59 -16.96
C VAL A 278 -3.12 -15.47 -17.88
N PRO A 279 -1.89 -15.56 -17.31
CA PRO A 279 -0.66 -15.18 -18.03
C PRO A 279 -0.38 -16.14 -19.18
N ASP A 280 -0.51 -17.37 -19.19
CA ASP A 280 0.05 -18.31 -20.16
C ASP A 280 -0.89 -18.72 -21.31
N VAL A 281 -1.90 -17.94 -21.61
CA VAL A 281 -2.76 -18.23 -22.77
C VAL A 281 -2.12 -17.63 -24.01
N GLU A 282 -1.31 -18.41 -24.70
CA GLU A 282 -0.83 -18.11 -26.07
C GLU A 282 -2.02 -18.17 -27.04
N TRP A 283 -2.83 -17.13 -27.04
CA TRP A 283 -4.04 -17.01 -27.88
C TRP A 283 -3.77 -17.38 -29.35
N ALA A 284 -2.62 -16.94 -29.87
CA ALA A 284 -2.17 -17.25 -31.23
C ALA A 284 -1.96 -18.76 -31.46
N ARG A 285 -1.51 -19.50 -30.43
CA ARG A 285 -1.26 -20.96 -30.55
C ARG A 285 -2.52 -21.77 -30.71
N TYR A 286 -3.63 -21.25 -30.21
CA TYR A 286 -4.96 -21.92 -30.32
C TYR A 286 -5.82 -21.33 -31.42
N GLY A 287 -5.30 -20.44 -32.27
CA GLY A 287 -6.05 -19.79 -33.35
C GLY A 287 -7.23 -18.94 -32.83
N ILE A 288 -7.12 -18.43 -31.61
CA ILE A 288 -8.13 -17.59 -30.96
C ILE A 288 -7.80 -16.13 -31.26
N ASP A 289 -8.72 -15.41 -31.87
CA ASP A 289 -8.63 -13.94 -31.99
C ASP A 289 -8.86 -13.34 -30.60
N PRO A 290 -7.89 -12.56 -30.05
CA PRO A 290 -8.06 -11.90 -28.77
C PRO A 290 -9.17 -10.85 -28.74
N ALA A 291 -9.63 -10.40 -29.90
CA ALA A 291 -10.72 -9.42 -30.02
C ALA A 291 -12.06 -10.15 -30.27
N ASP A 292 -12.80 -10.40 -29.19
CA ASP A 292 -14.18 -10.90 -29.30
C ASP A 292 -15.09 -9.88 -30.01
N SER A 293 -15.99 -10.37 -30.86
CA SER A 293 -17.07 -9.51 -31.34
C SER A 293 -17.95 -9.05 -30.16
N PRO A 294 -18.65 -7.89 -30.26
CA PRO A 294 -19.53 -7.42 -29.17
C PRO A 294 -20.57 -8.46 -28.72
N LEU A 295 -21.06 -9.29 -29.66
CA LEU A 295 -22.00 -10.38 -29.35
C LEU A 295 -21.32 -11.51 -28.56
N THR A 296 -20.12 -11.92 -29.00
CA THR A 296 -19.32 -12.94 -28.30
C THR A 296 -18.96 -12.52 -26.90
N ALA A 297 -18.47 -11.27 -26.73
CA ALA A 297 -18.15 -10.70 -25.43
C ALA A 297 -19.37 -10.66 -24.50
N ARG A 298 -20.53 -10.29 -25.03
CA ARG A 298 -21.79 -10.29 -24.27
C ARG A 298 -22.19 -11.69 -23.80
N VAL A 299 -22.06 -12.71 -24.67
CA VAL A 299 -22.38 -14.13 -24.33
C VAL A 299 -21.39 -14.64 -23.29
N LYS A 300 -20.10 -14.42 -23.49
CA LYS A 300 -19.03 -14.82 -22.52
C LYS A 300 -19.14 -14.12 -21.18
N GLY A 301 -19.57 -12.85 -21.16
CA GLY A 301 -19.76 -12.06 -19.96
C GLY A 301 -21.10 -12.28 -19.25
N ASP A 302 -21.98 -13.17 -19.77
CA ASP A 302 -23.24 -13.48 -19.11
C ASP A 302 -22.99 -14.36 -17.87
N VAL A 303 -23.67 -14.05 -16.76
CA VAL A 303 -23.49 -14.75 -15.48
C VAL A 303 -23.75 -16.26 -15.59
N ARG A 304 -24.63 -16.67 -16.53
CA ARG A 304 -24.94 -18.08 -16.83
C ARG A 304 -23.76 -18.84 -17.42
N MET A 305 -22.76 -18.14 -17.98
CA MET A 305 -21.54 -18.76 -18.49
C MET A 305 -20.75 -19.45 -17.37
N GLY A 306 -20.85 -18.94 -16.12
CA GLY A 306 -20.29 -19.63 -14.96
C GLY A 306 -20.77 -21.08 -14.81
N LEU A 307 -22.07 -21.32 -15.00
CA LEU A 307 -22.65 -22.68 -14.97
C LEU A 307 -22.15 -23.58 -16.12
N VAL A 308 -21.96 -22.98 -17.30
CA VAL A 308 -21.41 -23.70 -18.46
C VAL A 308 -19.97 -24.13 -18.24
N ILE A 309 -19.16 -23.22 -17.64
CA ILE A 309 -17.75 -23.49 -17.29
C ILE A 309 -17.67 -24.55 -16.18
N ASP A 310 -18.49 -24.45 -15.15
CA ASP A 310 -18.58 -25.44 -14.07
C ASP A 310 -18.91 -26.82 -14.59
N GLN A 311 -19.93 -26.91 -15.44
CA GLN A 311 -20.30 -28.18 -16.11
C GLN A 311 -19.16 -28.70 -16.99
N ALA A 312 -18.48 -27.83 -17.74
CA ALA A 312 -17.37 -28.23 -18.61
C ALA A 312 -16.15 -28.74 -17.82
N VAL A 313 -15.88 -28.17 -16.62
CA VAL A 313 -14.85 -28.65 -15.70
C VAL A 313 -15.26 -30.02 -15.14
N THR A 314 -16.47 -30.14 -14.63
CA THR A 314 -17.01 -31.42 -14.09
C THR A 314 -16.98 -32.55 -15.13
N ASP A 315 -17.32 -32.25 -16.38
CA ASP A 315 -17.26 -33.23 -17.48
C ASP A 315 -15.82 -33.71 -17.79
N ARG A 316 -14.81 -32.92 -17.40
CA ARG A 316 -13.41 -33.27 -17.61
C ARG A 316 -12.72 -33.87 -16.38
N GLU A 317 -13.27 -33.73 -15.22
CA GLU A 317 -12.83 -34.39 -13.98
C GLU A 317 -13.27 -35.86 -14.00
N ARG A 318 -12.55 -36.67 -14.77
CA ARG A 318 -12.85 -38.11 -14.90
C ARG A 318 -11.83 -38.91 -14.10
N PRO A 319 -12.28 -39.96 -13.36
CA PRO A 319 -11.37 -40.90 -12.77
C PRO A 319 -10.57 -41.63 -13.83
N LEU A 320 -9.39 -42.06 -13.48
CA LEU A 320 -8.58 -42.92 -14.35
C LEU A 320 -9.32 -44.21 -14.66
N ARG A 321 -9.22 -44.68 -15.91
CA ARG A 321 -9.79 -45.98 -16.34
C ARG A 321 -8.96 -47.15 -15.83
N ASP A 322 -7.63 -46.98 -15.86
CA ASP A 322 -6.63 -47.95 -15.45
C ASP A 322 -5.68 -47.32 -14.45
N ASP A 323 -4.88 -48.15 -13.74
CA ASP A 323 -3.89 -47.68 -12.80
C ASP A 323 -2.79 -46.87 -13.50
N LEU A 324 -2.48 -45.72 -12.98
CA LEU A 324 -1.35 -44.86 -13.44
C LEU A 324 -0.10 -45.19 -12.63
N VAL A 325 0.96 -45.56 -13.34
CA VAL A 325 2.29 -45.77 -12.73
C VAL A 325 3.26 -44.78 -13.33
N VAL A 326 3.83 -43.90 -12.49
CA VAL A 326 4.77 -42.87 -12.90
C VAL A 326 6.11 -43.14 -12.23
N PRO A 327 7.22 -43.18 -12.99
CA PRO A 327 8.54 -43.25 -12.39
C PRO A 327 8.84 -41.96 -11.60
N PHE A 328 9.29 -42.11 -10.35
CA PHE A 328 9.62 -41.00 -9.50
C PHE A 328 10.89 -41.30 -8.69
N ARG A 329 11.97 -40.56 -8.96
CA ARG A 329 13.31 -40.79 -8.41
C ARG A 329 13.81 -42.22 -8.71
N SER A 330 14.17 -43.00 -7.69
CA SER A 330 14.61 -44.41 -7.82
C SER A 330 13.47 -45.45 -7.73
N GLY A 331 12.20 -44.99 -7.70
CA GLY A 331 11.02 -45.84 -7.53
C GLY A 331 9.88 -45.45 -8.48
N TYR A 332 8.71 -45.98 -8.18
CA TYR A 332 7.49 -45.67 -8.91
C TYR A 332 6.39 -45.23 -7.94
N VAL A 333 5.63 -44.21 -8.34
CA VAL A 333 4.39 -43.83 -7.67
C VAL A 333 3.22 -44.46 -8.49
N ARG A 334 2.35 -45.21 -7.80
CA ARG A 334 1.16 -45.83 -8.40
C ARG A 334 -0.06 -45.14 -7.85
N LEU A 335 -0.94 -44.70 -8.74
CA LEU A 335 -2.28 -44.24 -8.45
C LEU A 335 -3.25 -45.21 -9.04
N THR A 336 -4.01 -45.89 -8.22
CA THR A 336 -5.01 -46.85 -8.69
C THR A 336 -6.28 -46.19 -9.22
N ALA A 337 -6.99 -46.84 -10.12
CA ALA A 337 -8.26 -46.31 -10.63
C ALA A 337 -9.28 -46.05 -9.50
N VAL A 338 -9.28 -46.87 -8.45
CA VAL A 338 -10.15 -46.70 -7.28
C VAL A 338 -9.76 -45.46 -6.43
N GLU A 339 -8.48 -45.23 -6.23
CA GLU A 339 -8.00 -44.05 -5.54
C GLU A 339 -8.29 -42.76 -6.32
N SER A 340 -8.09 -42.82 -7.65
CA SER A 340 -8.46 -41.73 -8.56
C SER A 340 -9.95 -41.40 -8.46
N GLN A 341 -10.80 -42.40 -8.38
CA GLN A 341 -12.24 -42.20 -8.23
C GLN A 341 -12.63 -41.56 -6.91
N ARG A 342 -11.92 -41.88 -5.81
CA ARG A 342 -12.11 -41.23 -4.50
C ARG A 342 -11.68 -39.77 -4.54
N ILE A 343 -10.50 -39.48 -5.16
CA ILE A 343 -9.96 -38.12 -5.28
C ILE A 343 -10.89 -37.21 -6.08
N VAL A 344 -11.37 -37.69 -7.24
CA VAL A 344 -12.32 -36.95 -8.09
C VAL A 344 -13.61 -36.68 -7.33
N LYS A 345 -14.12 -37.63 -6.59
CA LYS A 345 -15.35 -37.46 -5.79
C LYS A 345 -15.19 -36.47 -4.65
N SER A 346 -14.10 -36.55 -3.88
CA SER A 346 -13.83 -35.60 -2.77
C SER A 346 -13.64 -34.18 -3.28
N ARG A 347 -12.93 -34.02 -4.40
CA ARG A 347 -12.68 -32.73 -5.01
C ARG A 347 -13.95 -32.07 -5.58
N SER A 348 -14.83 -32.86 -6.16
CA SER A 348 -16.14 -32.38 -6.60
C SER A 348 -16.99 -31.84 -5.44
N GLU A 349 -16.89 -32.42 -4.24
CA GLU A 349 -17.60 -31.95 -3.05
C GLU A 349 -16.99 -30.64 -2.51
N GLU A 350 -15.65 -30.50 -2.49
CA GLU A 350 -14.96 -29.28 -2.06
C GLU A 350 -15.17 -28.10 -3.02
N HIS A 351 -15.07 -28.33 -4.33
CA HIS A 351 -15.29 -27.28 -5.33
C HIS A 351 -16.74 -26.80 -5.36
N THR A 352 -17.71 -27.64 -5.09
CA THR A 352 -19.11 -27.19 -4.97
C THR A 352 -19.30 -26.25 -3.81
N PHE A 353 -18.57 -26.42 -2.71
CA PHE A 353 -18.64 -25.55 -1.54
C PHE A 353 -17.92 -24.20 -1.77
N GLU A 354 -16.74 -24.20 -2.39
CA GLU A 354 -15.99 -22.97 -2.71
C GLU A 354 -16.67 -22.13 -3.80
N LEU A 355 -17.21 -22.76 -4.86
CA LEU A 355 -17.91 -22.04 -5.93
C LEU A 355 -19.25 -21.50 -5.46
N GLN A 356 -19.98 -22.19 -4.59
CA GLN A 356 -21.19 -21.65 -3.97
C GLN A 356 -20.88 -20.45 -3.08
N SER A 357 -19.78 -20.45 -2.33
CA SER A 357 -19.37 -19.32 -1.50
C SER A 357 -18.97 -18.10 -2.35
N ARG A 358 -18.27 -18.31 -3.48
CA ARG A 358 -17.86 -17.24 -4.43
C ARG A 358 -19.04 -16.72 -5.25
N LEU A 359 -19.96 -17.57 -5.70
CA LEU A 359 -21.20 -17.17 -6.38
C LEU A 359 -22.14 -16.40 -5.45
N HIS A 360 -22.24 -16.76 -4.16
CA HIS A 360 -22.99 -16.00 -3.18
C HIS A 360 -22.41 -14.60 -2.96
N LEU A 361 -21.08 -14.43 -2.99
CA LEU A 361 -20.41 -13.13 -2.91
C LEU A 361 -20.71 -12.25 -4.13
N VAL A 362 -20.63 -12.81 -5.33
CA VAL A 362 -20.92 -12.08 -6.58
C VAL A 362 -22.41 -11.75 -6.70
N CYS A 363 -23.32 -12.66 -6.35
CA CYS A 363 -24.76 -12.40 -6.36
C CYS A 363 -25.19 -11.37 -5.31
N ARG A 364 -24.55 -11.35 -4.14
CA ARG A 364 -24.80 -10.34 -3.10
C ARG A 364 -24.37 -8.95 -3.54
N LEU A 365 -23.21 -8.83 -4.20
CA LEU A 365 -22.71 -7.58 -4.78
C LEU A 365 -23.58 -7.05 -5.93
N LEU A 366 -24.30 -7.91 -6.65
CA LEU A 366 -25.21 -7.53 -7.73
C LEU A 366 -26.61 -7.18 -7.24
N LEU A 367 -27.06 -7.74 -6.10
CA LEU A 367 -28.40 -7.50 -5.52
C LEU A 367 -28.44 -6.23 -4.65
N GLU A 368 -27.33 -5.79 -4.08
CA GLU A 368 -27.22 -4.53 -3.31
C GLU A 368 -27.13 -3.27 -4.21
N LYS A 369 -27.19 -3.44 -5.54
CA LYS A 369 -27.21 -2.34 -6.53
C LYS A 369 -28.61 -1.98 -7.07
N LYS A 370 -29.67 -2.30 -6.33
CA LYS A 370 -31.02 -1.78 -6.65
C LYS A 370 -31.50 -0.76 -5.64
#